data_e5508b4070ec9d1a4c49864faf9b975f
#
_entry.id   e5508b4070ec9d1a4c49864faf9b975f
#
_cell.length_a   1.000
_cell.length_b   1.000
_cell.length_c   1.000
_cell.angle_alpha   90.00
_cell.angle_beta   90.00
_cell.angle_gamma   90.00
#
_symmetry.space_group_name_H-M   'P 1'
#
loop_
_entity.id
_entity.type
_entity.pdbx_description
1 polymer ?
#
loop_
_entity_poly.entity_id
_entity_poly.type
_entity_poly.pdbx_seq_one_letter_code
_entity_poly.pdbx_strand_id
1 'polypeptide(L)'
;MSNTPTLEAVPHQRHGLAESLEIASLKVPFRIKVALVWLVIGGLLLIGFLKSGFDIAWMGDHAAAIVKAVWVTIAFSIIAIACAVGLALLGALGRVSRNPIAYGVSGFYTSFFRGTPLIVQLFLWYLALPQLALGLLPEQYATWFIWPAQVAGIVGIAFNYGAYMTEIFRSGIEAVPHGQAEAAAALGMSSGQQMRRIILPQATRIVIPPTGNEFIAMMKDTALIGLLGTTLLWADPFRMAQLSGKADFRNLEALIAAALVYWGLTAVFSIFQRKLEERMGRGYVRQSKAKT
;
A
#
# COMPACT_ATOMS: atom_id res chain seq x y z
N MET A 1 9.17 -82.17 20.92
CA MET A 1 9.96 -80.95 21.17
C MET A 1 9.20 -79.77 20.48
N SER A 2 8.39 -79.06 21.26
CA SER A 2 7.56 -77.95 20.80
C SER A 2 8.27 -76.64 21.14
N ASN A 3 8.75 -75.93 20.13
CA ASN A 3 9.30 -74.62 20.26
C ASN A 3 8.12 -73.59 20.18
N THR A 4 7.72 -73.05 21.32
CA THR A 4 6.85 -71.86 21.42
C THR A 4 7.73 -70.62 21.36
N PRO A 5 7.47 -69.67 20.44
CA PRO A 5 8.20 -68.38 20.47
C PRO A 5 7.67 -67.50 21.61
N THR A 6 8.55 -67.10 22.47
CA THR A 6 8.32 -66.09 23.51
C THR A 6 8.11 -64.74 22.82
N LEU A 7 6.92 -64.16 23.02
CA LEU A 7 6.62 -62.80 22.64
C LEU A 7 7.46 -61.85 23.56
N GLU A 8 8.51 -61.26 23.02
CA GLU A 8 9.21 -60.16 23.68
C GLU A 8 8.25 -58.95 23.84
N ALA A 9 8.08 -58.52 25.08
CA ALA A 9 7.30 -57.34 25.42
C ALA A 9 7.94 -56.11 24.80
N VAL A 10 7.21 -55.43 23.88
CA VAL A 10 7.61 -54.15 23.32
C VAL A 10 7.73 -53.12 24.47
N PRO A 11 8.90 -52.50 24.67
CA PRO A 11 9.06 -51.52 25.74
C PRO A 11 8.12 -50.34 25.50
N HIS A 12 7.30 -50.01 26.50
CA HIS A 12 6.51 -48.77 26.53
C HIS A 12 7.47 -47.60 26.41
N GLN A 13 7.56 -47.01 25.21
CA GLN A 13 8.24 -45.73 25.01
C GLN A 13 7.50 -44.69 25.88
N ARG A 14 8.18 -44.17 26.91
CA ARG A 14 7.73 -42.99 27.63
C ARG A 14 7.82 -41.80 26.65
N HIS A 15 6.70 -41.43 26.10
CA HIS A 15 6.63 -40.19 25.29
C HIS A 15 7.24 -39.05 26.09
N GLY A 16 8.24 -38.40 25.56
CA GLY A 16 8.85 -37.21 26.17
C GLY A 16 7.81 -36.11 26.32
N LEU A 17 7.99 -35.19 27.29
CA LEU A 17 7.08 -34.04 27.51
C LEU A 17 6.79 -33.26 26.23
N ALA A 18 7.78 -33.17 25.32
CA ALA A 18 7.63 -32.53 24.02
C ALA A 18 6.61 -33.24 23.11
N GLU A 19 6.70 -34.59 23.06
CA GLU A 19 5.82 -35.43 22.22
C GLU A 19 4.38 -35.44 22.74
N SER A 20 4.20 -35.47 24.08
CA SER A 20 2.87 -35.36 24.69
C SER A 20 2.24 -33.98 24.49
N LEU A 21 3.02 -32.90 24.47
CA LEU A 21 2.58 -31.57 24.16
C LEU A 21 2.19 -31.41 22.67
N GLU A 22 2.95 -32.07 21.78
CA GLU A 22 2.65 -32.07 20.35
C GLU A 22 1.34 -32.82 20.06
N ILE A 23 1.14 -34.00 20.64
CA ILE A 23 -0.12 -34.76 20.52
C ILE A 23 -1.31 -34.00 21.11
N ALA A 24 -1.14 -33.35 22.26
CA ALA A 24 -2.17 -32.52 22.86
C ALA A 24 -2.50 -31.31 21.97
N SER A 25 -1.48 -30.72 21.33
CA SER A 25 -1.67 -29.61 20.41
C SER A 25 -2.46 -30.00 19.15
N LEU A 26 -2.33 -31.24 18.65
CA LEU A 26 -3.08 -31.72 17.47
C LEU A 26 -4.60 -31.76 17.73
N LYS A 27 -5.03 -31.92 18.97
CA LYS A 27 -6.45 -31.96 19.35
C LYS A 27 -7.11 -30.57 19.41
N VAL A 28 -6.32 -29.47 19.47
CA VAL A 28 -6.84 -28.11 19.55
C VAL A 28 -7.11 -27.57 18.16
N PRO A 29 -8.35 -27.15 17.83
CA PRO A 29 -8.66 -26.53 16.55
C PRO A 29 -7.74 -25.33 16.23
N PHE A 30 -7.31 -25.22 14.97
CA PHE A 30 -6.40 -24.15 14.54
C PHE A 30 -6.87 -22.75 14.95
N ARG A 31 -8.18 -22.49 14.89
CA ARG A 31 -8.77 -21.18 15.30
C ARG A 31 -8.53 -20.87 16.78
N ILE A 32 -8.56 -21.88 17.66
CA ILE A 32 -8.30 -21.70 19.09
C ILE A 32 -6.81 -21.40 19.32
N LYS A 33 -5.90 -22.09 18.63
CA LYS A 33 -4.46 -21.80 18.69
C LYS A 33 -4.18 -20.35 18.29
N VAL A 34 -4.78 -19.89 17.21
CA VAL A 34 -4.65 -18.49 16.75
C VAL A 34 -5.19 -17.53 17.80
N ALA A 35 -6.36 -17.80 18.39
CA ALA A 35 -6.94 -16.97 19.43
C ALA A 35 -6.05 -16.88 20.69
N LEU A 36 -5.44 -18.00 21.11
CA LEU A 36 -4.49 -18.02 22.23
C LEU A 36 -3.23 -17.17 21.93
N VAL A 37 -2.69 -17.25 20.70
CA VAL A 37 -1.55 -16.41 20.29
C VAL A 37 -1.94 -14.93 20.38
N TRP A 38 -3.11 -14.55 19.88
CA TRP A 38 -3.60 -13.17 19.99
C TRP A 38 -3.83 -12.72 21.43
N LEU A 39 -4.32 -13.61 22.30
CA LEU A 39 -4.47 -13.32 23.74
C LEU A 39 -3.12 -13.10 24.42
N VAL A 40 -2.11 -13.93 24.10
CA VAL A 40 -0.76 -13.76 24.66
C VAL A 40 -0.14 -12.46 24.18
N ILE A 41 -0.19 -12.18 22.88
CA ILE A 41 0.31 -10.91 22.32
C ILE A 41 -0.41 -9.72 22.96
N GLY A 42 -1.74 -9.75 23.00
CA GLY A 42 -2.56 -8.67 23.61
C GLY A 42 -2.26 -8.49 25.10
N GLY A 43 -2.09 -9.58 25.84
CA GLY A 43 -1.70 -9.55 27.26
C GLY A 43 -0.33 -8.93 27.49
N LEU A 44 0.67 -9.31 26.69
CA LEU A 44 2.02 -8.75 26.77
C LEU A 44 2.02 -7.24 26.44
N LEU A 45 1.29 -6.83 25.39
CA LEU A 45 1.13 -5.42 25.04
C LEU A 45 0.43 -4.64 26.17
N LEU A 46 -0.63 -5.19 26.73
CA LEU A 46 -1.37 -4.56 27.84
C LEU A 46 -0.46 -4.37 29.06
N ILE A 47 0.30 -5.40 29.46
CA ILE A 47 1.26 -5.29 30.57
C ILE A 47 2.32 -4.22 30.26
N GLY A 48 2.81 -4.17 29.02
CA GLY A 48 3.75 -3.14 28.58
C GLY A 48 3.18 -1.74 28.74
N PHE A 49 1.95 -1.51 28.27
CA PHE A 49 1.28 -0.21 28.39
C PHE A 49 0.99 0.17 29.85
N LEU A 50 0.50 -0.75 30.68
CA LEU A 50 0.26 -0.48 32.09
C LEU A 50 1.53 -0.10 32.85
N LYS A 51 2.69 -0.70 32.49
CA LYS A 51 3.99 -0.38 33.10
C LYS A 51 4.62 0.91 32.58
N SER A 52 4.28 1.36 31.36
CA SER A 52 4.85 2.56 30.76
C SER A 52 4.22 3.87 31.21
N GLY A 53 3.21 3.83 32.10
CA GLY A 53 2.45 5.02 32.50
C GLY A 53 1.54 5.56 31.39
N PHE A 54 1.06 4.68 30.52
CA PHE A 54 0.20 4.96 29.38
C PHE A 54 -1.13 5.58 29.82
N ASP A 55 -1.47 6.72 29.25
CA ASP A 55 -2.65 7.50 29.59
C ASP A 55 -3.76 7.33 28.54
N ILE A 56 -4.69 6.42 28.82
CA ILE A 56 -5.85 6.17 27.95
C ILE A 56 -6.81 7.37 27.92
N ALA A 57 -6.93 8.11 29.04
CA ALA A 57 -7.81 9.28 29.10
C ALA A 57 -7.33 10.37 28.15
N TRP A 58 -6.03 10.64 28.11
CA TRP A 58 -5.43 11.56 27.16
C TRP A 58 -5.76 11.19 25.70
N MET A 59 -5.69 9.90 25.36
CA MET A 59 -6.08 9.44 24.02
C MET A 59 -7.55 9.72 23.72
N GLY A 60 -8.45 9.51 24.69
CA GLY A 60 -9.88 9.80 24.57
C GLY A 60 -10.14 11.28 24.27
N ASP A 61 -9.49 12.16 25.00
CA ASP A 61 -9.62 13.61 24.86
C ASP A 61 -9.17 14.13 23.50
N HIS A 62 -8.12 13.52 22.93
CA HIS A 62 -7.54 13.93 21.65
C HIS A 62 -8.05 13.13 20.43
N ALA A 63 -8.76 12.00 20.67
CA ALA A 63 -9.23 11.12 19.61
C ALA A 63 -10.10 11.84 18.56
N ALA A 64 -10.99 12.72 19.00
CA ALA A 64 -11.88 13.46 18.10
C ALA A 64 -11.13 14.35 17.12
N ALA A 65 -10.07 15.02 17.56
CA ALA A 65 -9.23 15.87 16.70
C ALA A 65 -8.45 15.04 15.68
N ILE A 66 -7.85 13.92 16.12
CA ILE A 66 -7.08 13.02 15.28
C ILE A 66 -7.98 12.34 14.23
N VAL A 67 -9.17 11.87 14.62
CA VAL A 67 -10.15 11.26 13.70
C VAL A 67 -10.68 12.29 12.70
N LYS A 68 -10.99 13.50 13.14
CA LYS A 68 -11.40 14.57 12.21
C LYS A 68 -10.35 14.85 11.13
N ALA A 69 -9.08 14.71 11.44
CA ALA A 69 -7.99 14.93 10.48
C ALA A 69 -7.95 13.89 9.33
N VAL A 70 -8.71 12.79 9.41
CA VAL A 70 -8.82 11.77 8.36
C VAL A 70 -9.26 12.34 7.01
N TRP A 71 -10.08 13.42 7.02
CA TRP A 71 -10.49 14.06 5.77
C TRP A 71 -9.31 14.56 4.94
N VAL A 72 -8.23 15.04 5.60
CA VAL A 72 -7.00 15.50 4.94
C VAL A 72 -6.31 14.34 4.23
N THR A 73 -6.15 13.21 4.91
CA THR A 73 -5.62 11.97 4.31
C THR A 73 -6.41 11.56 3.07
N ILE A 74 -7.75 11.55 3.17
CA ILE A 74 -8.62 11.16 2.05
C ILE A 74 -8.49 12.17 0.91
N ALA A 75 -8.51 13.47 1.19
CA ALA A 75 -8.39 14.52 0.17
C ALA A 75 -7.04 14.45 -0.55
N PHE A 76 -5.93 14.32 0.21
CA PHE A 76 -4.59 14.18 -0.37
C PHE A 76 -4.48 12.93 -1.24
N SER A 77 -5.01 11.79 -0.75
CA SER A 77 -4.97 10.53 -1.49
C SER A 77 -5.79 10.59 -2.79
N ILE A 78 -6.99 11.20 -2.76
CA ILE A 78 -7.82 11.32 -3.97
C ILE A 78 -7.14 12.20 -5.02
N ILE A 79 -6.57 13.35 -4.61
CA ILE A 79 -5.87 14.23 -5.54
C ILE A 79 -4.61 13.53 -6.09
N ALA A 80 -3.81 12.95 -5.20
CA ALA A 80 -2.57 12.28 -5.58
C ALA A 80 -2.82 11.09 -6.51
N ILE A 81 -3.84 10.24 -6.25
CA ILE A 81 -4.13 9.09 -7.10
C ILE A 81 -4.65 9.51 -8.48
N ALA A 82 -5.44 10.57 -8.56
CA ALA A 82 -5.91 11.09 -9.84
C ALA A 82 -4.74 11.56 -10.72
N CYS A 83 -3.79 12.30 -10.13
CA CYS A 83 -2.56 12.71 -10.81
C CYS A 83 -1.67 11.50 -11.15
N ALA A 84 -1.51 10.56 -10.22
CA ALA A 84 -0.70 9.34 -10.41
C ALA A 84 -1.24 8.47 -11.55
N VAL A 85 -2.56 8.30 -11.67
CA VAL A 85 -3.20 7.58 -12.79
C VAL A 85 -2.88 8.25 -14.12
N GLY A 86 -2.95 9.58 -14.20
CA GLY A 86 -2.56 10.33 -15.40
C GLY A 86 -1.10 10.08 -15.79
N LEU A 87 -0.17 10.21 -14.83
CA LEU A 87 1.26 9.94 -15.03
C LEU A 87 1.50 8.48 -15.42
N ALA A 88 0.81 7.54 -14.78
CA ALA A 88 0.92 6.11 -15.06
C ALA A 88 0.46 5.74 -16.46
N LEU A 89 -0.63 6.34 -16.96
CA LEU A 89 -1.11 6.13 -18.33
C LEU A 89 -0.06 6.60 -19.34
N LEU A 90 0.47 7.82 -19.17
CA LEU A 90 1.52 8.36 -20.03
C LEU A 90 2.78 7.50 -19.95
N GLY A 91 3.20 7.13 -18.75
CA GLY A 91 4.35 6.27 -18.52
C GLY A 91 4.19 4.89 -19.16
N ALA A 92 3.05 4.22 -18.97
CA ALA A 92 2.80 2.90 -19.55
C ALA A 92 2.76 2.93 -21.08
N LEU A 93 2.11 3.95 -21.67
CA LEU A 93 2.13 4.14 -23.14
C LEU A 93 3.55 4.37 -23.65
N GLY A 94 4.37 5.13 -22.92
CA GLY A 94 5.79 5.30 -23.23
C GLY A 94 6.57 3.98 -23.18
N ARG A 95 6.31 3.15 -22.15
CA ARG A 95 6.97 1.85 -21.95
C ARG A 95 6.62 0.81 -23.01
N VAL A 96 5.42 0.86 -23.58
CA VAL A 96 5.01 -0.05 -24.67
C VAL A 96 5.25 0.57 -26.07
N SER A 97 5.76 1.80 -26.14
CA SER A 97 6.00 2.51 -27.39
C SER A 97 7.22 1.97 -28.12
N ARG A 98 7.15 1.98 -29.45
CA ARG A 98 8.33 1.73 -30.34
C ARG A 98 9.20 2.99 -30.50
N ASN A 99 8.76 4.15 -30.02
CA ASN A 99 9.56 5.38 -30.06
C ASN A 99 10.64 5.32 -28.97
N PRO A 100 11.95 5.37 -29.31
CA PRO A 100 13.03 5.23 -28.35
C PRO A 100 13.07 6.37 -27.31
N ILE A 101 12.64 7.57 -27.68
CA ILE A 101 12.58 8.72 -26.76
C ILE A 101 11.50 8.48 -25.71
N ALA A 102 10.29 8.13 -26.13
CA ALA A 102 9.17 7.86 -25.20
C ALA A 102 9.52 6.69 -24.26
N TYR A 103 10.11 5.63 -24.80
CA TYR A 103 10.56 4.48 -24.02
C TYR A 103 11.65 4.87 -23.01
N GLY A 104 12.67 5.64 -23.44
CA GLY A 104 13.78 6.07 -22.59
C GLY A 104 13.34 7.01 -21.46
N VAL A 105 12.52 8.02 -21.77
CA VAL A 105 11.99 8.96 -20.77
C VAL A 105 11.12 8.24 -19.73
N SER A 106 10.22 7.37 -20.19
CA SER A 106 9.38 6.59 -19.26
C SER A 106 10.22 5.60 -18.43
N GLY A 107 11.25 4.99 -19.04
CA GLY A 107 12.19 4.11 -18.33
C GLY A 107 12.98 4.85 -17.25
N PHE A 108 13.49 6.03 -17.54
CA PHE A 108 14.16 6.89 -16.55
C PHE A 108 13.22 7.27 -15.41
N TYR A 109 12.02 7.75 -15.75
CA TYR A 109 11.01 8.10 -14.77
C TYR A 109 10.71 6.95 -13.79
N THR A 110 10.37 5.77 -14.32
CA THR A 110 10.07 4.60 -13.50
C THR A 110 11.26 4.14 -12.67
N SER A 111 12.47 4.14 -13.25
CA SER A 111 13.69 3.75 -12.55
C SER A 111 14.03 4.70 -11.40
N PHE A 112 13.97 6.00 -11.62
CA PHE A 112 14.30 7.01 -10.61
C PHE A 112 13.31 7.00 -9.45
N PHE A 113 12.00 7.13 -9.73
CA PHE A 113 11.00 7.26 -8.68
C PHE A 113 10.75 5.95 -7.91
N ARG A 114 10.96 4.79 -8.50
CA ARG A 114 10.89 3.50 -7.81
C ARG A 114 12.20 3.11 -7.12
N GLY A 115 13.31 3.68 -7.56
CA GLY A 115 14.63 3.39 -7.01
C GLY A 115 15.07 4.30 -5.86
N THR A 116 14.30 5.34 -5.54
CA THR A 116 14.65 6.30 -4.48
C THR A 116 13.57 6.32 -3.37
N PRO A 117 13.96 6.59 -2.09
CA PRO A 117 13.00 6.65 -0.98
C PRO A 117 11.98 7.77 -1.17
N LEU A 118 10.69 7.47 -0.95
CA LEU A 118 9.61 8.46 -1.07
C LEU A 118 9.86 9.72 -0.23
N ILE A 119 10.28 9.57 1.02
CA ILE A 119 10.54 10.71 1.90
C ILE A 119 11.60 11.67 1.32
N VAL A 120 12.65 11.14 0.69
CA VAL A 120 13.67 11.95 0.03
C VAL A 120 13.06 12.72 -1.15
N GLN A 121 12.21 12.07 -1.95
CA GLN A 121 11.50 12.71 -3.06
C GLN A 121 10.62 13.86 -2.57
N LEU A 122 9.90 13.68 -1.45
CA LEU A 122 9.07 14.74 -0.88
C LEU A 122 9.90 15.98 -0.52
N PHE A 123 11.07 15.78 0.10
CA PHE A 123 11.98 16.89 0.41
C PHE A 123 12.63 17.49 -0.85
N LEU A 124 12.88 16.70 -1.90
CA LEU A 124 13.35 17.25 -3.18
C LEU A 124 12.31 18.20 -3.80
N TRP A 125 11.02 17.83 -3.80
CA TRP A 125 9.96 18.69 -4.29
C TRP A 125 9.77 19.95 -3.42
N TYR A 126 9.89 19.81 -2.11
CA TYR A 126 9.61 20.91 -1.18
C TYR A 126 10.78 21.86 -0.99
N LEU A 127 12.02 21.37 -0.88
CA LEU A 127 13.21 22.15 -0.57
C LEU A 127 14.13 22.35 -1.77
N ALA A 128 14.43 21.28 -2.52
CA ALA A 128 15.42 21.37 -3.58
C ALA A 128 14.88 22.03 -4.84
N LEU A 129 13.62 21.79 -5.21
CA LEU A 129 13.02 22.38 -6.41
C LEU A 129 13.01 23.92 -6.37
N PRO A 130 12.58 24.59 -5.28
CA PRO A 130 12.70 26.04 -5.16
C PRO A 130 14.13 26.55 -5.30
N GLN A 131 15.11 25.89 -4.69
CA GLN A 131 16.52 26.28 -4.77
C GLN A 131 17.06 26.18 -6.21
N LEU A 132 16.72 25.09 -6.91
CA LEU A 132 17.07 24.91 -8.31
C LEU A 132 16.42 25.99 -9.19
N ALA A 133 15.15 26.28 -8.95
CA ALA A 133 14.43 27.30 -9.71
C ALA A 133 15.05 28.69 -9.51
N LEU A 134 15.38 29.07 -8.27
CA LEU A 134 16.05 30.33 -7.95
C LEU A 134 17.46 30.44 -8.56
N GLY A 135 18.16 29.32 -8.71
CA GLY A 135 19.50 29.29 -9.32
C GLY A 135 19.49 29.29 -10.86
N LEU A 136 18.40 28.84 -11.49
CA LEU A 136 18.34 28.66 -12.93
C LEU A 136 17.44 29.66 -13.67
N LEU A 137 16.44 30.23 -12.98
CA LEU A 137 15.41 31.08 -13.58
C LEU A 137 15.46 32.49 -12.99
N PRO A 138 15.01 33.51 -13.76
CA PRO A 138 14.73 34.84 -13.19
C PRO A 138 13.75 34.73 -12.01
N GLU A 139 13.95 35.53 -10.97
CA GLU A 139 13.21 35.50 -9.70
C GLU A 139 11.67 35.48 -9.90
N GLN A 140 11.17 36.27 -10.83
CA GLN A 140 9.73 36.33 -11.14
C GLN A 140 9.12 34.99 -11.57
N TYR A 141 9.90 34.08 -12.16
CA TYR A 141 9.45 32.75 -12.54
C TYR A 141 9.82 31.69 -11.49
N ALA A 142 10.94 31.87 -10.78
CA ALA A 142 11.41 30.94 -9.77
C ALA A 142 10.41 30.85 -8.59
N THR A 143 9.76 31.94 -8.23
CA THR A 143 8.75 31.97 -7.16
C THR A 143 7.55 31.04 -7.43
N TRP A 144 7.24 30.68 -8.68
CA TRP A 144 6.18 29.73 -9.01
C TRP A 144 6.46 28.31 -8.53
N PHE A 145 7.71 27.99 -8.21
CA PHE A 145 8.14 26.70 -7.71
C PHE A 145 8.22 26.64 -6.17
N ILE A 146 7.90 27.74 -5.48
CA ILE A 146 7.82 27.79 -4.02
C ILE A 146 6.41 27.35 -3.61
N TRP A 147 6.26 26.06 -3.37
CA TRP A 147 4.97 25.46 -3.05
C TRP A 147 4.76 25.29 -1.55
N PRO A 148 3.50 25.42 -1.05
CA PRO A 148 3.18 24.98 0.30
C PRO A 148 3.46 23.48 0.48
N ALA A 149 3.80 23.07 1.71
CA ALA A 149 4.17 21.69 2.04
C ALA A 149 3.16 20.64 1.53
N GLN A 150 1.85 20.91 1.64
CA GLN A 150 0.80 20.01 1.16
C GLN A 150 0.82 19.84 -0.37
N VAL A 151 1.09 20.89 -1.12
CA VAL A 151 1.17 20.83 -2.60
C VAL A 151 2.40 20.04 -3.03
N ALA A 152 3.57 20.38 -2.49
CA ALA A 152 4.81 19.65 -2.77
C ALA A 152 4.69 18.16 -2.40
N GLY A 153 4.06 17.86 -1.26
CA GLY A 153 3.81 16.50 -0.82
C GLY A 153 2.87 15.72 -1.74
N ILE A 154 1.74 16.31 -2.14
CA ILE A 154 0.80 15.68 -3.09
C ILE A 154 1.49 15.40 -4.43
N VAL A 155 2.25 16.36 -4.97
CA VAL A 155 3.01 16.19 -6.22
C VAL A 155 4.04 15.08 -6.07
N GLY A 156 4.82 15.07 -4.99
CA GLY A 156 5.83 14.02 -4.74
C GLY A 156 5.22 12.62 -4.66
N ILE A 157 4.11 12.45 -3.93
CA ILE A 157 3.38 11.19 -3.86
C ILE A 157 2.82 10.81 -5.23
N ALA A 158 2.24 11.77 -5.98
CA ALA A 158 1.69 11.50 -7.30
C ALA A 158 2.75 11.00 -8.29
N PHE A 159 3.96 11.59 -8.29
CA PHE A 159 5.06 11.15 -9.12
C PHE A 159 5.59 9.77 -8.71
N ASN A 160 5.73 9.51 -7.41
CA ASN A 160 6.17 8.22 -6.91
C ASN A 160 5.17 7.11 -7.28
N TYR A 161 3.92 7.25 -6.88
CA TYR A 161 2.88 6.26 -7.16
C TYR A 161 2.57 6.12 -8.64
N GLY A 162 2.67 7.21 -9.41
CA GLY A 162 2.57 7.19 -10.86
C GLY A 162 3.63 6.28 -11.50
N ALA A 163 4.85 6.25 -10.96
CA ALA A 163 5.90 5.36 -11.43
C ALA A 163 5.62 3.88 -11.12
N TYR A 164 5.11 3.57 -9.92
CA TYR A 164 4.68 2.20 -9.57
C TYR A 164 3.51 1.76 -10.46
N MET A 165 2.50 2.61 -10.61
CA MET A 165 1.32 2.33 -11.43
C MET A 165 1.64 2.27 -12.93
N THR A 166 2.70 2.94 -13.40
CA THR A 166 3.20 2.79 -14.79
C THR A 166 3.50 1.32 -15.10
N GLU A 167 4.19 0.62 -14.19
CA GLU A 167 4.52 -0.79 -14.39
C GLU A 167 3.28 -1.71 -14.24
N ILE A 168 2.35 -1.36 -13.36
CA ILE A 168 1.06 -2.05 -13.24
C ILE A 168 0.29 -1.94 -14.55
N PHE A 169 0.21 -0.74 -15.12
CA PHE A 169 -0.54 -0.50 -16.37
C PHE A 169 0.15 -1.15 -17.57
N ARG A 170 1.47 -1.07 -17.65
CA ARG A 170 2.26 -1.78 -18.66
C ARG A 170 1.98 -3.28 -18.60
N SER A 171 2.10 -3.88 -17.41
CA SER A 171 1.83 -5.31 -17.22
C SER A 171 0.40 -5.70 -17.56
N GLY A 172 -0.57 -4.83 -17.27
CA GLY A 172 -1.97 -5.05 -17.63
C GLY A 172 -2.21 -5.00 -19.14
N ILE A 173 -1.52 -4.12 -19.87
CA ILE A 173 -1.57 -4.07 -21.34
C ILE A 173 -0.96 -5.33 -21.94
N GLU A 174 0.20 -5.75 -21.43
CA GLU A 174 0.92 -6.95 -21.91
C GLU A 174 0.21 -8.27 -21.54
N ALA A 175 -0.62 -8.25 -20.50
CA ALA A 175 -1.39 -9.42 -20.09
C ALA A 175 -2.60 -9.74 -21.02
N VAL A 176 -2.96 -8.81 -21.91
CA VAL A 176 -4.00 -9.08 -22.92
C VAL A 176 -3.43 -10.05 -23.96
N PRO A 177 -4.11 -11.19 -24.24
CA PRO A 177 -3.60 -12.20 -25.19
C PRO A 177 -3.29 -11.61 -26.55
N HIS A 178 -2.10 -11.89 -27.10
CA HIS A 178 -1.65 -11.38 -28.41
C HIS A 178 -2.61 -11.70 -29.56
N GLY A 179 -3.30 -12.84 -29.53
CA GLY A 179 -4.31 -13.22 -30.52
C GLY A 179 -5.47 -12.21 -30.64
N GLN A 180 -5.75 -11.41 -29.60
CA GLN A 180 -6.73 -10.32 -29.68
C GLN A 180 -6.26 -9.19 -30.59
N ALA A 181 -4.98 -8.83 -30.53
CA ALA A 181 -4.39 -7.83 -31.39
C ALA A 181 -4.26 -8.35 -32.83
N GLU A 182 -3.87 -9.62 -33.02
CA GLU A 182 -3.77 -10.26 -34.32
C GLU A 182 -5.14 -10.37 -35.03
N ALA A 183 -6.17 -10.80 -34.31
CA ALA A 183 -7.54 -10.86 -34.84
C ALA A 183 -8.05 -9.47 -35.25
N ALA A 184 -7.78 -8.44 -34.42
CA ALA A 184 -8.13 -7.07 -34.74
C ALA A 184 -7.38 -6.54 -35.97
N ALA A 185 -6.10 -6.91 -36.13
CA ALA A 185 -5.30 -6.57 -37.32
C ALA A 185 -5.85 -7.24 -38.58
N ALA A 186 -6.27 -8.52 -38.50
CA ALA A 186 -6.89 -9.25 -39.60
C ALA A 186 -8.22 -8.60 -40.08
N LEU A 187 -8.92 -7.91 -39.15
CA LEU A 187 -10.12 -7.11 -39.47
C LEU A 187 -9.81 -5.71 -39.98
N GLY A 188 -8.52 -5.38 -40.27
CA GLY A 188 -8.10 -4.10 -40.81
C GLY A 188 -8.03 -2.96 -39.80
N MET A 189 -8.04 -3.25 -38.49
CA MET A 189 -7.91 -2.20 -37.46
C MET A 189 -6.49 -1.67 -37.38
N SER A 190 -6.35 -0.34 -37.36
CA SER A 190 -5.08 0.31 -37.09
C SER A 190 -4.60 0.04 -35.65
N SER A 191 -3.30 0.14 -35.38
CA SER A 191 -2.74 -0.07 -34.01
C SER A 191 -3.43 0.79 -32.94
N GLY A 192 -3.78 2.05 -33.28
CA GLY A 192 -4.51 2.93 -32.37
C GLY A 192 -5.95 2.45 -32.10
N GLN A 193 -6.62 1.91 -33.10
CA GLN A 193 -7.97 1.31 -32.97
C GLN A 193 -7.90 0.02 -32.14
N GLN A 194 -6.91 -0.85 -32.38
CA GLN A 194 -6.67 -2.06 -31.59
C GLN A 194 -6.45 -1.70 -30.10
N MET A 195 -5.55 -0.75 -29.85
CA MET A 195 -5.27 -0.29 -28.47
C MET A 195 -6.53 0.21 -27.78
N ARG A 196 -7.25 1.16 -28.40
CA ARG A 196 -8.39 1.84 -27.77
C ARG A 196 -9.64 0.96 -27.63
N ARG A 197 -9.93 0.11 -28.63
CA ARG A 197 -11.20 -0.65 -28.68
C ARG A 197 -11.09 -2.07 -28.13
N ILE A 198 -9.92 -2.68 -28.18
CA ILE A 198 -9.72 -4.09 -27.83
C ILE A 198 -8.84 -4.23 -26.57
N ILE A 199 -7.65 -3.63 -26.58
CA ILE A 199 -6.63 -3.86 -25.54
C ILE A 199 -6.95 -3.09 -24.27
N LEU A 200 -7.13 -1.76 -24.33
CA LEU A 200 -7.35 -0.93 -23.15
C LEU A 200 -8.58 -1.34 -22.33
N PRO A 201 -9.76 -1.68 -22.91
CA PRO A 201 -10.91 -2.11 -22.11
C PRO A 201 -10.66 -3.41 -21.34
N GLN A 202 -9.85 -4.33 -21.89
CA GLN A 202 -9.46 -5.56 -21.20
C GLN A 202 -8.39 -5.29 -20.16
N ALA A 203 -7.33 -4.55 -20.51
CA ALA A 203 -6.26 -4.14 -19.61
C ALA A 203 -6.81 -3.40 -18.38
N THR A 204 -7.79 -2.51 -18.54
CA THR A 204 -8.41 -1.76 -17.45
C THR A 204 -8.97 -2.68 -16.36
N ARG A 205 -9.58 -3.80 -16.71
CA ARG A 205 -10.10 -4.77 -15.74
C ARG A 205 -8.98 -5.47 -14.97
N ILE A 206 -7.82 -5.62 -15.58
CA ILE A 206 -6.64 -6.24 -14.98
C ILE A 206 -5.94 -5.27 -14.01
N VAL A 207 -5.86 -3.98 -14.37
CA VAL A 207 -5.11 -2.99 -13.59
C VAL A 207 -5.90 -2.35 -12.44
N ILE A 208 -7.23 -2.33 -12.49
CA ILE A 208 -8.06 -1.73 -11.44
C ILE A 208 -7.81 -2.37 -10.05
N PRO A 209 -7.78 -3.72 -9.88
CA PRO A 209 -7.52 -4.30 -8.58
C PRO A 209 -6.16 -3.91 -7.97
N PRO A 210 -5.02 -4.04 -8.65
CA PRO A 210 -3.74 -3.59 -8.09
C PRO A 210 -3.69 -2.07 -7.86
N THR A 211 -4.34 -1.26 -8.72
CA THR A 211 -4.44 0.20 -8.49
C THR A 211 -5.16 0.54 -7.19
N GLY A 212 -6.20 -0.22 -6.83
CA GLY A 212 -6.88 -0.04 -5.55
C GLY A 212 -5.99 -0.39 -4.35
N ASN A 213 -5.11 -1.37 -4.47
CA ASN A 213 -4.12 -1.69 -3.43
C ASN A 213 -3.08 -0.57 -3.29
N GLU A 214 -2.63 0.03 -4.41
CA GLU A 214 -1.76 1.22 -4.39
C GLU A 214 -2.44 2.42 -3.72
N PHE A 215 -3.75 2.61 -3.93
CA PHE A 215 -4.49 3.67 -3.24
C PHE A 215 -4.49 3.48 -1.72
N ILE A 216 -4.69 2.24 -1.22
CA ILE A 216 -4.64 1.94 0.21
C ILE A 216 -3.23 2.17 0.79
N ALA A 217 -2.17 1.83 0.05
CA ALA A 217 -0.80 2.12 0.44
C ALA A 217 -0.55 3.64 0.48
N MET A 218 -0.96 4.36 -0.56
CA MET A 218 -0.85 5.83 -0.68
C MET A 218 -1.50 6.55 0.50
N MET A 219 -2.68 6.12 0.96
CA MET A 219 -3.34 6.72 2.14
C MET A 219 -2.46 6.71 3.39
N LYS A 220 -1.64 5.69 3.59
CA LYS A 220 -0.70 5.64 4.72
C LYS A 220 0.49 6.55 4.48
N ASP A 221 0.97 6.61 3.25
CA ASP A 221 2.14 7.40 2.89
C ASP A 221 1.86 8.91 2.85
N THR A 222 0.58 9.34 2.79
CA THR A 222 0.24 10.77 2.99
C THR A 222 0.66 11.29 4.36
N ALA A 223 0.83 10.44 5.37
CA ALA A 223 1.39 10.81 6.67
C ALA A 223 2.78 11.47 6.56
N LEU A 224 3.57 11.09 5.55
CA LEU A 224 4.89 11.66 5.29
C LEU A 224 4.82 13.13 4.90
N ILE A 225 3.69 13.61 4.35
CA ILE A 225 3.48 15.04 4.03
C ILE A 225 3.52 15.88 5.31
N GLY A 226 3.02 15.35 6.42
CA GLY A 226 3.07 16.00 7.73
C GLY A 226 4.49 16.33 8.18
N LEU A 227 5.51 15.56 7.74
CA LEU A 227 6.92 15.80 8.06
C LEU A 227 7.50 17.03 7.33
N LEU A 228 6.87 17.48 6.24
CA LEU A 228 7.24 18.71 5.54
C LEU A 228 6.81 19.98 6.29
N GLY A 229 6.05 19.84 7.39
CA GLY A 229 5.64 20.97 8.23
C GLY A 229 4.31 21.59 7.80
N THR A 230 3.33 20.79 7.42
CA THR A 230 1.97 21.27 7.10
C THR A 230 1.35 22.07 8.26
N THR A 231 0.55 23.07 7.92
CA THR A 231 -0.22 23.85 8.90
C THR A 231 -1.31 22.99 9.57
N LEU A 232 -1.88 23.47 10.67
CA LEU A 232 -2.92 22.75 11.41
C LEU A 232 -4.15 22.44 10.54
N LEU A 233 -4.51 23.34 9.62
CA LEU A 233 -5.63 23.13 8.68
C LEU A 233 -5.41 21.91 7.76
N TRP A 234 -4.17 21.64 7.37
CA TRP A 234 -3.78 20.56 6.48
C TRP A 234 -3.03 19.44 7.24
N ALA A 235 -3.24 19.37 8.57
CA ALA A 235 -2.68 18.30 9.37
C ALA A 235 -3.51 17.03 9.18
N ASP A 236 -2.87 15.97 8.73
CA ASP A 236 -3.40 14.61 8.69
C ASP A 236 -3.39 13.99 10.11
N PRO A 237 -3.95 12.79 10.34
CA PRO A 237 -3.97 12.17 11.66
C PRO A 237 -2.61 12.02 12.33
N PHE A 238 -1.56 11.70 11.56
CA PHE A 238 -0.20 11.61 12.10
C PHE A 238 0.32 12.96 12.56
N ARG A 239 0.19 14.00 11.73
CA ARG A 239 0.62 15.36 12.07
C ARG A 239 -0.16 15.93 13.23
N MET A 240 -1.48 15.71 13.28
CA MET A 240 -2.34 16.13 14.39
C MET A 240 -1.89 15.48 15.69
N ALA A 241 -1.72 14.15 15.69
CA ALA A 241 -1.23 13.40 16.84
C ALA A 241 0.17 13.87 17.28
N GLN A 242 1.08 14.07 16.33
CA GLN A 242 2.44 14.56 16.63
C GLN A 242 2.43 15.94 17.31
N LEU A 243 1.58 16.86 16.87
CA LEU A 243 1.46 18.18 17.46
C LEU A 243 0.92 18.12 18.88
N SER A 244 -0.18 17.37 19.10
CA SER A 244 -0.79 17.19 20.43
C SER A 244 0.17 16.45 21.38
N GLY A 245 0.78 15.35 20.93
CA GLY A 245 1.70 14.56 21.75
C GLY A 245 2.95 15.33 22.16
N LYS A 246 3.48 16.23 21.31
CA LYS A 246 4.60 17.08 21.66
C LYS A 246 4.22 18.16 22.65
N ALA A 247 3.01 18.72 22.54
CA ALA A 247 2.54 19.76 23.46
C ALA A 247 2.39 19.22 24.90
N ASP A 248 1.96 17.99 25.06
CA ASP A 248 1.66 17.38 26.35
C ASP A 248 2.73 16.36 26.82
N PHE A 249 3.83 16.20 26.07
CA PHE A 249 4.86 15.17 26.29
C PHE A 249 4.32 13.73 26.28
N ARG A 250 3.24 13.48 25.51
CA ARG A 250 2.52 12.20 25.37
C ARG A 250 2.72 11.58 23.97
N ASN A 251 3.99 11.47 23.54
CA ASN A 251 4.28 10.99 22.19
C ASN A 251 3.88 9.53 21.94
N LEU A 252 3.95 8.66 22.97
CA LEU A 252 3.57 7.26 22.85
C LEU A 252 2.07 7.12 22.55
N GLU A 253 1.24 7.76 23.36
CA GLU A 253 -0.21 7.77 23.22
C GLU A 253 -0.63 8.37 21.88
N ALA A 254 0.00 9.48 21.50
CA ALA A 254 -0.28 10.17 20.23
C ALA A 254 0.01 9.28 19.02
N LEU A 255 1.16 8.61 18.98
CA LEU A 255 1.55 7.74 17.87
C LEU A 255 0.65 6.49 17.80
N ILE A 256 0.25 5.94 18.95
CA ILE A 256 -0.68 4.81 19.00
C ILE A 256 -2.07 5.25 18.51
N ALA A 257 -2.55 6.42 18.93
CA ALA A 257 -3.82 6.98 18.46
C ALA A 257 -3.81 7.14 16.93
N ALA A 258 -2.75 7.74 16.37
CA ALA A 258 -2.60 7.85 14.92
C ALA A 258 -2.57 6.47 14.24
N ALA A 259 -1.80 5.51 14.76
CA ALA A 259 -1.71 4.16 14.21
C ALA A 259 -3.07 3.46 14.18
N LEU A 260 -3.87 3.59 15.24
CA LEU A 260 -5.23 3.02 15.32
C LEU A 260 -6.16 3.67 14.28
N VAL A 261 -6.07 4.99 14.09
CA VAL A 261 -6.87 5.70 13.08
C VAL A 261 -6.50 5.23 11.66
N TYR A 262 -5.22 5.12 11.33
CA TYR A 262 -4.79 4.60 10.02
C TYR A 262 -5.14 3.13 9.84
N TRP A 263 -5.03 2.32 10.89
CA TRP A 263 -5.46 0.92 10.84
C TRP A 263 -6.95 0.79 10.55
N GLY A 264 -7.78 1.56 11.25
CA GLY A 264 -9.24 1.62 11.03
C GLY A 264 -9.57 2.08 9.60
N LEU A 265 -8.91 3.15 9.14
CA LEU A 265 -9.08 3.68 7.78
C LEU A 265 -8.72 2.62 6.73
N THR A 266 -7.56 1.97 6.89
CA THR A 266 -7.10 0.89 6.00
C THR A 266 -8.06 -0.29 6.01
N ALA A 267 -8.60 -0.69 7.18
CA ALA A 267 -9.56 -1.77 7.29
C ALA A 267 -10.85 -1.47 6.51
N VAL A 268 -11.36 -0.25 6.63
CA VAL A 268 -12.56 0.20 5.89
C VAL A 268 -12.32 0.14 4.37
N PHE A 269 -11.22 0.73 3.89
CA PHE A 269 -10.91 0.72 2.45
C PHE A 269 -10.59 -0.66 1.92
N SER A 270 -10.01 -1.56 2.73
CA SER A 270 -9.79 -2.97 2.34
C SER A 270 -11.09 -3.75 2.12
N ILE A 271 -12.18 -3.38 2.81
CA ILE A 271 -13.50 -3.96 2.55
C ILE A 271 -14.02 -3.54 1.17
N PHE A 272 -13.88 -2.25 0.82
CA PHE A 272 -14.26 -1.76 -0.51
C PHE A 272 -13.41 -2.38 -1.61
N GLN A 273 -12.10 -2.49 -1.37
CA GLN A 273 -11.15 -3.11 -2.30
C GLN A 273 -11.53 -4.57 -2.61
N ARG A 274 -11.84 -5.37 -1.59
CA ARG A 274 -12.27 -6.76 -1.78
C ARG A 274 -13.52 -6.87 -2.64
N LYS A 275 -14.52 -6.00 -2.41
CA LYS A 275 -15.73 -5.96 -3.25
C LYS A 275 -15.44 -5.57 -4.69
N LEU A 276 -14.46 -4.68 -4.91
CA LEU A 276 -14.02 -4.28 -6.23
C LEU A 276 -13.34 -5.46 -6.95
N GLU A 277 -12.44 -6.17 -6.28
CA GLU A 277 -11.76 -7.37 -6.80
C GLU A 277 -12.75 -8.47 -7.18
N GLU A 278 -13.76 -8.74 -6.34
CA GLU A 278 -14.81 -9.71 -6.63
C GLU A 278 -15.62 -9.33 -7.88
N ARG A 279 -15.90 -8.04 -8.09
CA ARG A 279 -16.62 -7.57 -9.29
C ARG A 279 -15.78 -7.68 -10.56
N MET A 280 -14.50 -7.32 -10.50
CA MET A 280 -13.58 -7.35 -11.64
C MET A 280 -13.18 -8.79 -12.02
N GLY A 281 -13.10 -9.70 -11.05
CA GLY A 281 -12.80 -11.12 -11.26
C GLY A 281 -13.93 -11.94 -11.89
N ARG A 282 -15.15 -11.39 -11.99
CA ARG A 282 -16.28 -12.08 -12.65
C ARG A 282 -16.04 -12.13 -14.16
N GLY A 283 -15.91 -13.34 -14.70
CA GLY A 283 -15.69 -13.58 -16.13
C GLY A 283 -14.30 -14.09 -16.51
N TYR A 284 -13.33 -14.10 -15.59
CA TYR A 284 -12.11 -14.89 -15.74
C TYR A 284 -12.35 -16.30 -15.18
N VAL A 285 -12.30 -17.31 -16.04
CA VAL A 285 -12.31 -18.71 -15.63
C VAL A 285 -11.09 -18.93 -14.76
N ARG A 286 -11.31 -19.01 -13.45
CA ARG A 286 -10.28 -19.46 -12.51
C ARG A 286 -9.96 -20.90 -12.94
N GLN A 287 -8.80 -21.13 -13.53
CA GLN A 287 -8.30 -22.49 -13.73
C GLN A 287 -8.36 -23.15 -12.35
N SER A 288 -9.26 -24.12 -12.22
CA SER A 288 -9.42 -24.94 -11.02
C SER A 288 -8.04 -25.45 -10.63
N LYS A 289 -7.59 -25.12 -9.42
CA LYS A 289 -6.47 -25.81 -8.81
C LYS A 289 -6.85 -27.29 -8.80
N ALA A 290 -6.26 -28.07 -9.67
CA ALA A 290 -6.30 -29.52 -9.57
C ALA A 290 -5.86 -29.87 -8.14
N LYS A 291 -6.78 -30.49 -7.38
CA LYS A 291 -6.48 -31.08 -6.10
C LYS A 291 -5.47 -32.19 -6.37
N THR A 292 -4.22 -32.00 -6.04
CA THR A 292 -3.27 -33.08 -5.77
C THR A 292 -3.27 -33.35 -4.28
#